data_ef5c16aa6fcaed38bb4c4f2ee99f9fb4
#
_entry.id   ef5c16aa6fcaed38bb4c4f2ee99f9fb4
#
_cell.length_a   1.000
_cell.length_b   1.000
_cell.length_c   1.000
_cell.angle_alpha   90.00
_cell.angle_beta   90.00
_cell.angle_gamma   90.00
#
_symmetry.space_group_name_H-M   'P 1'
#
loop_
_entity.id
_entity.type
_entity.pdbx_description
1 polymer ?
#
loop_
_entity_poly.entity_id
_entity_poly.type
_entity_poly.pdbx_seq_one_letter_code
_entity_poly.pdbx_strand_id
1 'polypeptide(L)'
;MDKRKPLILISNDDGYAAKGINSLVAMVRDLADVLVCAPDSARSGYSCAFSATLPLTLHQQHQEEGVEIWSCNGTPVDCVKLAMAELCPDRRPALVLGGINHGDNASVNSHYSGTMGVVREGCMKSIPSVAFSLCDHRDDADFEPLRPYVRRMVARVLTEGLPEGVCLNVNFPKLPSFRGVKVCRMTKGIWYNEVEKCHHPRNYDYWWMVGHYANLEPESDDTDEWALDHGYVAIIFFFKQKTAYEMLDRMSNWTE
;
A
#
# COMPACT_ATOMS: atom_id res chain seq x y z
N MET A 1 -27.72 -17.34 2.59
CA MET A 1 -26.43 -16.76 2.15
C MET A 1 -26.70 -15.35 1.71
N ASP A 2 -26.06 -14.39 2.32
CA ASP A 2 -26.21 -12.96 2.00
C ASP A 2 -25.74 -12.73 0.56
N LYS A 3 -26.64 -12.19 -0.27
CA LYS A 3 -26.36 -11.93 -1.71
C LYS A 3 -25.53 -10.66 -1.94
N ARG A 4 -25.08 -10.00 -0.86
CA ARG A 4 -24.26 -8.80 -0.97
C ARG A 4 -22.86 -9.13 -1.50
N LYS A 5 -22.30 -8.29 -2.35
CA LYS A 5 -20.90 -8.40 -2.79
C LYS A 5 -19.96 -8.35 -1.58
N PRO A 6 -18.75 -8.92 -1.65
CA PRO A 6 -17.74 -8.69 -0.62
C PRO A 6 -17.44 -7.19 -0.47
N LEU A 7 -16.98 -6.75 0.70
CA LEU A 7 -16.55 -5.39 0.94
C LEU A 7 -15.02 -5.30 0.86
N ILE A 8 -14.51 -4.36 0.09
CA ILE A 8 -13.08 -3.98 0.07
C ILE A 8 -12.94 -2.63 0.78
N LEU A 9 -12.07 -2.57 1.79
CA LEU A 9 -11.62 -1.31 2.39
C LEU A 9 -10.34 -0.85 1.72
N ILE A 10 -10.31 0.40 1.25
CA ILE A 10 -9.16 1.01 0.58
C ILE A 10 -8.68 2.24 1.35
N SER A 11 -7.37 2.37 1.52
CA SER A 11 -6.71 3.57 2.03
C SER A 11 -5.35 3.78 1.37
N ASN A 12 -4.74 4.95 1.60
CA ASN A 12 -3.41 5.30 1.11
C ASN A 12 -2.75 6.34 2.02
N ASP A 13 -1.56 6.81 1.66
CA ASP A 13 -0.89 7.94 2.31
C ASP A 13 -0.75 9.19 1.40
N ASP A 14 -1.16 9.10 0.13
CA ASP A 14 -1.20 10.25 -0.79
C ASP A 14 -2.45 11.13 -0.61
N GLY A 15 -3.48 10.62 0.08
CA GLY A 15 -4.75 11.28 0.31
C GLY A 15 -5.89 10.77 -0.58
N TYR A 16 -7.16 11.01 -0.14
CA TYR A 16 -8.35 10.45 -0.80
C TYR A 16 -8.57 10.94 -2.25
N ALA A 17 -8.05 12.12 -2.59
CA ALA A 17 -8.18 12.71 -3.93
C ALA A 17 -7.06 12.29 -4.90
N ALA A 18 -6.02 11.59 -4.42
CA ALA A 18 -4.88 11.19 -5.24
C ALA A 18 -5.30 10.29 -6.41
N LYS A 19 -4.59 10.41 -7.55
CA LYS A 19 -4.91 9.64 -8.76
C LYS A 19 -4.77 8.13 -8.53
N GLY A 20 -3.77 7.72 -7.74
CA GLY A 20 -3.51 6.30 -7.46
C GLY A 20 -4.67 5.59 -6.78
N ILE A 21 -5.22 6.16 -5.68
CA ILE A 21 -6.35 5.54 -4.97
C ILE A 21 -7.61 5.52 -5.83
N ASN A 22 -7.89 6.60 -6.59
CA ASN A 22 -9.03 6.65 -7.50
C ASN A 22 -8.89 5.64 -8.65
N SER A 23 -7.68 5.43 -9.16
CA SER A 23 -7.40 4.37 -10.14
C SER A 23 -7.65 2.99 -9.55
N LEU A 24 -7.24 2.74 -8.30
CA LEU A 24 -7.49 1.47 -7.62
C LEU A 24 -8.98 1.20 -7.47
N VAL A 25 -9.76 2.18 -7.02
CA VAL A 25 -11.24 2.09 -6.96
C VAL A 25 -11.81 1.71 -8.33
N ALA A 26 -11.42 2.42 -9.38
CA ALA A 26 -11.87 2.15 -10.75
C ALA A 26 -11.48 0.75 -11.27
N MET A 27 -10.42 0.14 -10.74
CA MET A 27 -9.99 -1.21 -11.11
C MET A 27 -10.79 -2.32 -10.43
N VAL A 28 -11.39 -2.06 -9.25
CA VAL A 28 -11.97 -3.13 -8.40
C VAL A 28 -13.46 -2.99 -8.10
N ARG A 29 -14.10 -1.83 -8.41
CA ARG A 29 -15.50 -1.53 -8.05
C ARG A 29 -16.57 -2.49 -8.64
N ASP A 30 -16.24 -3.21 -9.70
CA ASP A 30 -17.12 -4.24 -10.28
C ASP A 30 -16.96 -5.60 -9.58
N LEU A 31 -15.82 -5.83 -8.90
CA LEU A 31 -15.52 -7.08 -8.19
C LEU A 31 -16.17 -7.12 -6.79
N ALA A 32 -16.34 -5.96 -6.16
CA ALA A 32 -16.78 -5.84 -4.77
C ALA A 32 -17.45 -4.49 -4.51
N ASP A 33 -18.13 -4.35 -3.37
CA ASP A 33 -18.44 -3.02 -2.83
C ASP A 33 -17.16 -2.41 -2.25
N VAL A 34 -16.96 -1.12 -2.44
CA VAL A 34 -15.73 -0.40 -2.08
C VAL A 34 -16.04 0.66 -1.04
N LEU A 35 -15.34 0.61 0.08
CA LEU A 35 -15.28 1.67 1.08
C LEU A 35 -13.87 2.27 1.07
N VAL A 36 -13.76 3.54 0.71
CA VAL A 36 -12.53 4.31 0.83
C VAL A 36 -12.58 5.11 2.12
N CYS A 37 -11.55 4.99 2.94
CA CYS A 37 -11.28 5.92 4.03
C CYS A 37 -9.80 6.26 4.00
N ALA A 38 -9.46 7.50 3.61
CA ALA A 38 -8.09 7.91 3.38
C ALA A 38 -7.80 9.31 3.97
N PRO A 39 -6.55 9.67 4.21
CA PRO A 39 -6.19 10.98 4.71
C PRO A 39 -6.72 12.13 3.83
N ASP A 40 -7.06 13.26 4.46
CA ASP A 40 -7.49 14.50 3.78
C ASP A 40 -6.35 15.17 2.98
N SER A 41 -5.12 14.84 3.31
CA SER A 41 -3.89 15.36 2.71
C SER A 41 -2.79 14.31 2.76
N ALA A 42 -1.71 14.51 1.99
CA ALA A 42 -0.58 13.57 1.95
C ALA A 42 0.05 13.36 3.33
N ARG A 43 0.36 12.11 3.66
CA ARG A 43 0.97 11.63 4.90
C ARG A 43 2.17 10.71 4.60
N SER A 44 2.95 11.03 3.58
CA SER A 44 4.15 10.26 3.22
C SER A 44 5.14 10.19 4.38
N GLY A 45 5.75 9.01 4.61
CA GLY A 45 6.72 8.81 5.69
C GLY A 45 6.11 8.55 7.08
N TYR A 46 4.77 8.48 7.22
CA TYR A 46 4.14 8.24 8.51
C TYR A 46 4.13 6.77 8.96
N SER A 47 4.51 5.83 8.08
CA SER A 47 4.60 4.41 8.42
C SER A 47 3.32 3.86 9.07
N CYS A 48 3.47 3.18 10.21
CA CYS A 48 2.37 2.64 11.01
C CYS A 48 1.93 3.59 12.15
N ALA A 49 2.25 4.87 12.09
CA ALA A 49 1.84 5.82 13.11
C ALA A 49 0.31 5.93 13.22
N PHE A 50 -0.18 6.14 14.43
CA PHE A 50 -1.59 6.43 14.70
C PHE A 50 -1.71 7.61 15.67
N SER A 51 -2.85 8.30 15.65
CA SER A 51 -3.12 9.49 16.46
C SER A 51 -3.65 9.08 17.84
N ALA A 52 -2.76 9.01 18.83
CA ALA A 52 -3.14 8.66 20.20
C ALA A 52 -3.69 9.85 21.02
N THR A 53 -3.39 11.08 20.62
CA THR A 53 -3.64 12.28 21.45
C THR A 53 -4.44 13.38 20.73
N LEU A 54 -4.75 13.19 19.45
CA LEU A 54 -5.50 14.16 18.65
C LEU A 54 -6.87 13.59 18.25
N PRO A 55 -7.94 14.40 18.32
CA PRO A 55 -9.25 13.98 17.83
C PRO A 55 -9.22 13.81 16.31
N LEU A 56 -9.93 12.77 15.87
CA LEU A 56 -10.08 12.46 14.45
C LEU A 56 -11.46 12.87 13.96
N THR A 57 -11.56 13.30 12.72
CA THR A 57 -12.80 13.67 12.03
C THR A 57 -12.93 12.90 10.73
N LEU A 58 -14.17 12.53 10.40
CA LEU A 58 -14.53 11.87 9.15
C LEU A 58 -15.43 12.78 8.34
N HIS A 59 -15.18 12.90 7.04
CA HIS A 59 -16.01 13.65 6.11
C HIS A 59 -16.32 12.80 4.89
N GLN A 60 -17.61 12.59 4.62
CA GLN A 60 -18.04 11.90 3.40
C GLN A 60 -17.78 12.79 2.18
N GLN A 61 -17.02 12.27 1.24
CA GLN A 61 -16.59 12.98 0.03
C GLN A 61 -17.43 12.57 -1.19
N HIS A 62 -17.80 11.28 -1.26
CA HIS A 62 -18.60 10.76 -2.36
C HIS A 62 -19.36 9.51 -1.93
N GLN A 63 -20.56 9.32 -2.52
CA GLN A 63 -21.33 8.10 -2.36
C GLN A 63 -22.09 7.82 -3.67
N GLU A 64 -21.92 6.60 -4.16
CA GLU A 64 -22.72 6.05 -5.25
C GLU A 64 -22.93 4.54 -5.02
N GLU A 65 -23.72 3.88 -5.88
CA GLU A 65 -23.98 2.44 -5.74
C GLU A 65 -22.67 1.63 -5.74
N GLY A 66 -22.43 0.94 -4.63
CA GLY A 66 -21.26 0.09 -4.42
C GLY A 66 -19.94 0.84 -4.15
N VAL A 67 -19.93 2.18 -4.00
CA VAL A 67 -18.72 2.95 -3.68
C VAL A 67 -19.02 4.05 -2.69
N GLU A 68 -18.30 4.08 -1.58
CA GLU A 68 -18.30 5.18 -0.61
C GLU A 68 -16.88 5.69 -0.40
N ILE A 69 -16.69 7.02 -0.38
CA ILE A 69 -15.39 7.68 -0.16
C ILE A 69 -15.49 8.64 1.00
N TRP A 70 -14.62 8.44 1.98
CA TRP A 70 -14.48 9.25 3.18
C TRP A 70 -13.06 9.78 3.32
N SER A 71 -12.90 11.00 3.80
CA SER A 71 -11.61 11.54 4.22
C SER A 71 -11.52 11.62 5.74
N CYS A 72 -10.29 11.55 6.24
CA CYS A 72 -9.95 11.67 7.66
C CYS A 72 -8.75 12.61 7.82
N ASN A 73 -8.72 13.41 8.88
CA ASN A 73 -7.56 14.25 9.23
C ASN A 73 -6.39 13.47 9.87
N GLY A 74 -6.54 12.16 10.02
CA GLY A 74 -5.55 11.28 10.64
C GLY A 74 -4.53 10.68 9.67
N THR A 75 -3.80 9.68 10.15
CA THR A 75 -2.86 8.86 9.38
C THR A 75 -3.60 7.80 8.57
N PRO A 76 -2.92 7.12 7.62
CA PRO A 76 -3.49 5.95 6.93
C PRO A 76 -3.97 4.85 7.87
N VAL A 77 -3.26 4.60 8.96
CA VAL A 77 -3.65 3.62 9.99
C VAL A 77 -4.89 4.07 10.75
N ASP A 78 -5.00 5.37 11.06
CA ASP A 78 -6.21 5.93 11.68
C ASP A 78 -7.42 5.74 10.78
N CYS A 79 -7.27 5.97 9.47
CA CYS A 79 -8.32 5.77 8.47
C CYS A 79 -8.85 4.34 8.49
N VAL A 80 -7.97 3.34 8.51
CA VAL A 80 -8.36 1.92 8.57
C VAL A 80 -9.09 1.62 9.88
N LYS A 81 -8.58 2.11 11.03
CA LYS A 81 -9.21 1.91 12.34
C LYS A 81 -10.60 2.52 12.40
N LEU A 82 -10.75 3.78 11.98
CA LEU A 82 -12.04 4.48 11.98
C LEU A 82 -13.03 3.85 10.99
N ALA A 83 -12.58 3.47 9.80
CA ALA A 83 -13.46 2.80 8.84
C ALA A 83 -14.06 1.52 9.43
N MET A 84 -13.25 0.70 10.08
CA MET A 84 -13.74 -0.54 10.70
C MET A 84 -14.67 -0.31 11.89
N ALA A 85 -14.44 0.74 12.67
CA ALA A 85 -15.21 1.03 13.87
C ALA A 85 -16.52 1.76 13.56
N GLU A 86 -16.52 2.70 12.64
CA GLU A 86 -17.60 3.65 12.44
C GLU A 86 -18.34 3.50 11.10
N LEU A 87 -17.61 3.13 10.02
CA LEU A 87 -18.21 3.10 8.69
C LEU A 87 -18.71 1.71 8.28
N CYS A 88 -18.11 0.64 8.83
CA CYS A 88 -18.55 -0.72 8.55
C CYS A 88 -18.55 -1.64 9.80
N PRO A 89 -19.11 -1.21 10.95
CA PRO A 89 -19.05 -1.96 12.20
C PRO A 89 -19.69 -3.36 12.08
N ASP A 90 -20.79 -3.48 11.33
CA ASP A 90 -21.55 -4.70 11.14
C ASP A 90 -21.18 -5.45 9.84
N ARG A 91 -20.21 -4.94 9.08
CA ARG A 91 -19.78 -5.51 7.79
C ARG A 91 -18.27 -5.55 7.68
N ARG A 92 -17.70 -6.65 8.17
CA ARG A 92 -16.25 -6.85 8.10
C ARG A 92 -15.75 -6.82 6.64
N PRO A 93 -14.72 -6.02 6.31
CA PRO A 93 -14.08 -6.11 5.00
C PRO A 93 -13.52 -7.50 4.73
N ALA A 94 -13.74 -7.99 3.50
CA ALA A 94 -13.14 -9.23 3.02
C ALA A 94 -11.67 -9.04 2.59
N LEU A 95 -11.29 -7.78 2.30
CA LEU A 95 -9.96 -7.42 1.83
C LEU A 95 -9.67 -5.96 2.21
N VAL A 96 -8.43 -5.68 2.62
CA VAL A 96 -7.89 -4.33 2.77
C VAL A 96 -6.87 -4.07 1.66
N LEU A 97 -7.02 -2.97 0.93
CA LEU A 97 -6.07 -2.54 -0.08
C LEU A 97 -5.40 -1.24 0.33
N GLY A 98 -4.08 -1.18 0.17
CA GLY A 98 -3.28 0.03 0.28
C GLY A 98 -2.86 0.55 -1.09
N GLY A 99 -3.01 1.84 -1.35
CA GLY A 99 -2.47 2.49 -2.54
C GLY A 99 -3.53 2.92 -3.58
N ILE A 100 -3.18 3.00 -4.86
CA ILE A 100 -1.85 2.73 -5.44
C ILE A 100 -0.92 3.90 -5.08
N ASN A 101 0.21 3.61 -4.46
CA ASN A 101 1.19 4.61 -4.04
C ASN A 101 1.90 5.24 -5.24
N HIS A 102 2.12 6.54 -5.20
CA HIS A 102 3.02 7.25 -6.10
C HIS A 102 4.46 7.12 -5.60
N GLY A 103 5.25 6.28 -6.24
CA GLY A 103 6.58 5.86 -5.80
C GLY A 103 6.59 4.43 -5.28
N ASP A 104 7.75 3.81 -5.25
CA ASP A 104 7.92 2.46 -4.76
C ASP A 104 7.88 2.36 -3.23
N ASN A 105 7.56 1.18 -2.76
CA ASN A 105 7.69 0.74 -1.37
C ASN A 105 8.60 -0.51 -1.30
N ALA A 106 9.60 -0.56 -2.19
CA ALA A 106 10.61 -1.61 -2.21
C ALA A 106 11.67 -1.38 -1.12
N SER A 107 12.48 -2.39 -0.85
CA SER A 107 13.58 -2.31 0.10
C SER A 107 13.16 -1.68 1.44
N VAL A 108 14.03 -0.88 2.04
CA VAL A 108 13.79 -0.20 3.32
C VAL A 108 12.67 0.84 3.26
N ASN A 109 12.27 1.32 2.07
CA ASN A 109 11.15 2.25 1.90
C ASN A 109 9.84 1.68 2.46
N SER A 110 9.66 0.36 2.43
CA SER A 110 8.51 -0.33 3.01
C SER A 110 8.33 -0.08 4.52
N HIS A 111 9.39 0.29 5.24
CA HIS A 111 9.33 0.61 6.66
C HIS A 111 8.79 2.01 6.96
N TYR A 112 8.94 2.93 6.02
CA TYR A 112 8.47 4.32 6.15
C TYR A 112 7.09 4.54 5.51
N SER A 113 6.61 3.58 4.74
CA SER A 113 5.40 3.68 3.94
C SER A 113 4.11 3.66 4.78
N GLY A 114 3.27 4.68 4.61
CA GLY A 114 1.91 4.71 5.13
C GLY A 114 0.99 3.73 4.40
N THR A 115 1.19 3.52 3.10
CA THR A 115 0.51 2.49 2.30
C THR A 115 0.77 1.08 2.87
N MET A 116 2.02 0.79 3.31
CA MET A 116 2.31 -0.44 4.06
C MET A 116 1.69 -0.44 5.45
N GLY A 117 1.54 0.72 6.09
CA GLY A 117 0.82 0.89 7.34
C GLY A 117 -0.63 0.42 7.26
N VAL A 118 -1.33 0.78 6.16
CA VAL A 118 -2.71 0.33 5.86
C VAL A 118 -2.82 -1.19 5.88
N VAL A 119 -1.98 -1.88 5.11
CA VAL A 119 -2.09 -3.34 4.95
C VAL A 119 -1.59 -4.10 6.17
N ARG A 120 -0.62 -3.55 6.90
CA ARG A 120 -0.18 -4.10 8.19
C ARG A 120 -1.31 -4.01 9.22
N GLU A 121 -2.06 -2.90 9.29
CA GLU A 121 -3.21 -2.76 10.19
C GLU A 121 -4.31 -3.76 9.82
N GLY A 122 -4.65 -3.91 8.53
CA GLY A 122 -5.60 -4.93 8.05
C GLY A 122 -5.17 -6.35 8.42
N CYS A 123 -3.88 -6.67 8.21
CA CYS A 123 -3.29 -7.96 8.57
C CYS A 123 -3.36 -8.23 10.09
N MET A 124 -3.08 -7.22 10.92
CA MET A 124 -3.22 -7.34 12.39
C MET A 124 -4.65 -7.62 12.82
N LYS A 125 -5.63 -7.19 12.04
CA LYS A 125 -7.07 -7.50 12.22
C LYS A 125 -7.47 -8.83 11.58
N SER A 126 -6.51 -9.65 11.13
CA SER A 126 -6.74 -10.92 10.43
C SER A 126 -7.64 -10.77 9.20
N ILE A 127 -7.44 -9.69 8.42
CA ILE A 127 -8.07 -9.45 7.13
C ILE A 127 -6.98 -9.60 6.07
N PRO A 128 -7.20 -10.36 4.98
CA PRO A 128 -6.31 -10.37 3.83
C PRO A 128 -5.99 -8.94 3.38
N SER A 129 -4.72 -8.62 3.11
CA SER A 129 -4.33 -7.24 2.86
C SER A 129 -3.22 -7.16 1.80
N VAL A 130 -3.38 -6.26 0.82
CA VAL A 130 -2.44 -6.09 -0.31
C VAL A 130 -2.16 -4.62 -0.54
N ALA A 131 -0.87 -4.24 -0.53
CA ALA A 131 -0.39 -2.92 -0.93
C ALA A 131 0.05 -2.93 -2.40
N PHE A 132 -0.29 -1.87 -3.13
CA PHE A 132 0.14 -1.63 -4.50
C PHE A 132 0.91 -0.31 -4.60
N SER A 133 2.02 -0.32 -5.33
CA SER A 133 2.89 0.85 -5.53
C SER A 133 3.41 0.88 -6.96
N LEU A 134 3.48 2.06 -7.56
CA LEU A 134 4.08 2.28 -8.87
C LEU A 134 5.35 3.12 -8.71
N CYS A 135 6.47 2.70 -9.28
CA CYS A 135 7.76 3.42 -9.28
C CYS A 135 7.70 4.71 -10.14
N ASP A 136 6.66 5.52 -9.94
CA ASP A 136 6.48 6.83 -10.59
C ASP A 136 5.89 7.83 -9.61
N HIS A 137 6.69 8.84 -9.21
CA HIS A 137 6.31 9.86 -8.23
C HIS A 137 5.49 11.02 -8.81
N ARG A 138 5.22 11.02 -10.11
CA ARG A 138 4.49 12.13 -10.75
C ARG A 138 3.00 12.07 -10.43
N ASP A 139 2.38 13.24 -10.26
CA ASP A 139 0.94 13.36 -10.02
C ASP A 139 0.11 12.82 -11.21
N ASP A 140 0.67 12.89 -12.44
CA ASP A 140 0.04 12.41 -13.68
C ASP A 140 0.39 10.96 -14.03
N ALA A 141 1.04 10.22 -13.14
CA ALA A 141 1.47 8.83 -13.36
C ALA A 141 0.35 7.97 -14.01
N ASP A 142 0.74 7.08 -14.93
CA ASP A 142 -0.19 6.18 -15.62
C ASP A 142 -0.32 4.85 -14.88
N PHE A 143 -1.48 4.61 -14.28
CA PHE A 143 -1.78 3.38 -13.56
C PHE A 143 -2.46 2.30 -14.42
N GLU A 144 -2.83 2.60 -15.67
CA GLU A 144 -3.55 1.63 -16.52
C GLU A 144 -2.77 0.33 -16.81
N PRO A 145 -1.44 0.35 -16.99
CA PRO A 145 -0.68 -0.89 -17.17
C PRO A 145 -0.81 -1.88 -15.99
N LEU A 146 -1.12 -1.39 -14.80
CA LEU A 146 -1.25 -2.20 -13.59
C LEU A 146 -2.59 -2.95 -13.54
N ARG A 147 -3.64 -2.45 -14.22
CA ARG A 147 -5.02 -2.93 -14.14
C ARG A 147 -5.16 -4.45 -14.23
N PRO A 148 -4.61 -5.15 -15.23
CA PRO A 148 -4.80 -6.60 -15.33
C PRO A 148 -4.20 -7.37 -14.15
N TYR A 149 -3.07 -6.90 -13.62
CA TYR A 149 -2.38 -7.52 -12.47
C TYR A 149 -3.13 -7.26 -11.17
N VAL A 150 -3.51 -6.02 -10.90
CA VAL A 150 -4.30 -5.63 -9.72
C VAL A 150 -5.60 -6.41 -9.68
N ARG A 151 -6.37 -6.44 -10.78
CA ARG A 151 -7.65 -7.15 -10.84
C ARG A 151 -7.49 -8.66 -10.61
N ARG A 152 -6.50 -9.29 -11.27
CA ARG A 152 -6.23 -10.73 -11.10
C ARG A 152 -5.88 -11.04 -9.65
N MET A 153 -5.00 -10.26 -9.03
CA MET A 153 -4.58 -10.44 -7.65
C MET A 153 -5.74 -10.23 -6.66
N VAL A 154 -6.50 -9.16 -6.81
CA VAL A 154 -7.67 -8.88 -5.97
C VAL A 154 -8.70 -9.99 -6.08
N ALA A 155 -9.05 -10.44 -7.30
CA ALA A 155 -9.99 -11.54 -7.50
C ALA A 155 -9.50 -12.85 -6.85
N ARG A 156 -8.21 -13.15 -6.97
CA ARG A 156 -7.59 -14.32 -6.35
C ARG A 156 -7.64 -14.26 -4.83
N VAL A 157 -7.25 -13.11 -4.23
CA VAL A 157 -7.28 -12.94 -2.76
C VAL A 157 -8.71 -12.98 -2.22
N LEU A 158 -9.70 -12.42 -2.92
CA LEU A 158 -11.10 -12.52 -2.53
C LEU A 158 -11.63 -13.96 -2.53
N THR A 159 -11.09 -14.81 -3.40
CA THR A 159 -11.53 -16.21 -3.56
C THR A 159 -10.77 -17.18 -2.65
N GLU A 160 -9.45 -17.03 -2.58
CA GLU A 160 -8.53 -17.97 -1.91
C GLU A 160 -8.08 -17.48 -0.52
N GLY A 161 -8.18 -16.16 -0.26
CA GLY A 161 -7.62 -15.52 0.92
C GLY A 161 -6.09 -15.37 0.84
N LEU A 162 -5.51 -15.00 1.98
CA LEU A 162 -4.06 -15.05 2.24
C LEU A 162 -3.82 -15.90 3.48
N PRO A 163 -2.63 -16.48 3.63
CA PRO A 163 -2.25 -17.15 4.87
C PRO A 163 -2.41 -16.20 6.07
N GLU A 164 -2.82 -16.73 7.21
CA GLU A 164 -3.02 -15.92 8.41
C GLU A 164 -1.74 -15.18 8.80
N GLY A 165 -1.87 -13.88 9.12
CA GLY A 165 -0.73 -13.05 9.52
C GLY A 165 0.18 -12.63 8.36
N VAL A 166 -0.26 -12.78 7.11
CA VAL A 166 0.48 -12.35 5.91
C VAL A 166 -0.23 -11.21 5.23
N CYS A 167 0.53 -10.21 4.79
CA CYS A 167 0.10 -9.20 3.82
C CYS A 167 1.11 -9.09 2.68
N LEU A 168 0.65 -8.60 1.54
CA LEU A 168 1.47 -8.47 0.34
C LEU A 168 1.87 -7.03 0.10
N ASN A 169 3.11 -6.84 -0.35
CA ASN A 169 3.62 -5.60 -0.91
C ASN A 169 3.95 -5.84 -2.39
N VAL A 170 3.23 -5.16 -3.27
CA VAL A 170 3.34 -5.34 -4.72
C VAL A 170 3.81 -4.05 -5.34
N ASN A 171 4.99 -4.07 -5.95
CA ASN A 171 5.60 -2.93 -6.60
C ASN A 171 5.68 -3.16 -8.11
N PHE A 172 5.34 -2.11 -8.86
CA PHE A 172 5.35 -2.11 -10.32
C PHE A 172 6.43 -1.15 -10.83
N PRO A 173 7.30 -1.56 -11.75
CA PRO A 173 8.22 -0.64 -12.38
C PRO A 173 7.47 0.34 -13.28
N LYS A 174 8.04 1.52 -13.52
CA LYS A 174 7.49 2.54 -14.43
C LYS A 174 7.69 2.11 -15.90
N LEU A 175 6.84 1.20 -16.37
CA LEU A 175 6.87 0.65 -17.71
C LEU A 175 5.44 0.49 -18.27
N PRO A 176 5.25 0.54 -19.60
CA PRO A 176 3.93 0.33 -20.21
C PRO A 176 3.51 -1.16 -20.21
N SER A 177 4.44 -2.07 -19.95
CA SER A 177 4.19 -3.52 -19.82
C SER A 177 5.30 -4.18 -19.00
N PHE A 178 5.01 -5.33 -18.42
CA PHE A 178 5.92 -6.02 -17.51
C PHE A 178 6.34 -7.38 -18.08
N ARG A 179 7.55 -7.81 -17.76
CA ARG A 179 8.10 -9.11 -18.18
C ARG A 179 7.43 -10.30 -17.48
N GLY A 180 6.78 -10.06 -16.36
CA GLY A 180 6.11 -11.05 -15.53
C GLY A 180 6.06 -10.60 -14.07
N VAL A 181 5.71 -11.52 -13.19
CA VAL A 181 5.63 -11.33 -11.75
C VAL A 181 6.73 -12.15 -11.08
N LYS A 182 7.42 -11.57 -10.11
CA LYS A 182 8.48 -12.25 -9.35
C LYS A 182 8.22 -12.11 -7.85
N VAL A 183 8.22 -13.23 -7.14
CA VAL A 183 8.24 -13.24 -5.67
C VAL A 183 9.67 -12.99 -5.22
N CYS A 184 9.84 -12.00 -4.37
CA CYS A 184 11.15 -11.51 -3.97
C CYS A 184 11.26 -11.42 -2.46
N ARG A 185 12.48 -11.42 -1.97
CA ARG A 185 12.80 -10.88 -0.66
C ARG A 185 13.07 -9.37 -0.76
N MET A 186 12.98 -8.69 0.34
CA MET A 186 13.34 -7.26 0.43
C MET A 186 14.86 -7.09 0.20
N THR A 187 15.23 -6.11 -0.64
CA THR A 187 16.62 -5.73 -0.88
C THR A 187 17.25 -5.15 0.40
N LYS A 188 18.50 -5.46 0.63
CA LYS A 188 19.32 -4.78 1.65
C LYS A 188 19.72 -3.40 1.13
N GLY A 189 18.98 -2.39 1.55
CA GLY A 189 19.23 -1.02 1.18
C GLY A 189 19.50 -0.14 2.39
N ILE A 190 20.04 1.04 2.15
CA ILE A 190 20.32 2.04 3.18
C ILE A 190 20.16 3.44 2.62
N TRP A 191 19.59 4.34 3.41
CA TRP A 191 19.67 5.78 3.19
C TRP A 191 20.87 6.34 3.91
N TYR A 192 21.55 7.33 3.32
CA TYR A 192 22.68 8.03 3.90
C TYR A 192 22.65 9.53 3.55
N ASN A 193 23.36 10.36 4.33
CA ASN A 193 23.31 11.82 4.24
C ASN A 193 21.88 12.36 4.32
N GLU A 194 21.11 11.85 5.27
CA GLU A 194 19.65 12.02 5.36
C GLU A 194 19.22 13.41 5.88
N VAL A 195 20.15 14.28 6.26
CA VAL A 195 19.84 15.60 6.83
C VAL A 195 20.67 16.67 6.17
N GLU A 196 19.99 17.68 5.62
CA GLU A 196 20.62 18.90 5.12
C GLU A 196 20.27 20.08 6.03
N LYS A 197 21.33 20.74 6.55
CA LYS A 197 21.19 21.93 7.37
C LYS A 197 21.10 23.17 6.49
N CYS A 198 20.07 23.98 6.69
CA CYS A 198 19.84 25.25 6.03
C CYS A 198 19.78 26.38 7.05
N HIS A 199 20.06 27.60 6.60
CA HIS A 199 19.98 28.82 7.42
C HIS A 199 18.85 29.71 6.91
N HIS A 200 17.92 30.05 7.81
CA HIS A 200 16.80 30.92 7.47
C HIS A 200 17.23 32.42 7.54
N PRO A 201 16.73 33.30 6.62
CA PRO A 201 17.06 34.74 6.64
C PRO A 201 16.75 35.47 7.96
N ARG A 202 15.87 34.90 8.79
CA ARG A 202 15.56 35.44 10.16
C ARG A 202 16.52 34.93 11.26
N ASN A 203 17.68 34.42 10.87
CA ASN A 203 18.77 34.02 11.76
C ASN A 203 18.46 32.84 12.69
N TYR A 204 17.86 31.77 12.16
CA TYR A 204 17.76 30.46 12.81
C TYR A 204 18.06 29.33 11.80
N ASP A 205 18.54 28.19 12.31
CA ASP A 205 18.80 27.00 11.50
C ASP A 205 17.55 26.15 11.39
N TYR A 206 17.40 25.52 10.25
CA TYR A 206 16.37 24.48 10.00
C TYR A 206 16.96 23.36 9.15
N TRP A 207 16.31 22.22 9.14
CA TRP A 207 16.83 21.03 8.49
C TRP A 207 15.77 20.44 7.57
N TRP A 208 16.22 19.96 6.42
CA TRP A 208 15.45 19.14 5.52
C TRP A 208 15.84 17.67 5.70
N MET A 209 14.82 16.79 5.69
CA MET A 209 15.07 15.38 5.47
C MET A 209 15.29 15.18 3.97
N VAL A 210 16.47 14.71 3.62
CA VAL A 210 16.96 14.45 2.27
C VAL A 210 17.48 13.02 2.23
N GLY A 211 18.46 12.72 1.41
CA GLY A 211 19.18 11.46 1.46
C GLY A 211 19.43 10.86 0.10
N HIS A 212 20.37 9.96 0.09
CA HIS A 212 20.70 9.15 -1.07
C HIS A 212 20.49 7.69 -0.69
N TYR A 213 19.68 7.00 -1.46
CA TYR A 213 19.48 5.59 -1.30
C TYR A 213 20.61 4.80 -1.96
N ALA A 214 21.08 3.72 -1.33
CA ALA A 214 22.01 2.76 -1.91
C ALA A 214 21.49 1.34 -1.74
N ASN A 215 21.42 0.61 -2.86
CA ASN A 215 21.28 -0.83 -2.88
C ASN A 215 22.63 -1.47 -2.53
N LEU A 216 22.69 -2.27 -1.46
CA LEU A 216 23.91 -2.91 -0.99
C LEU A 216 24.17 -4.30 -1.64
N GLU A 217 23.24 -4.77 -2.50
CA GLU A 217 23.32 -6.07 -3.16
C GLU A 217 22.72 -6.03 -4.59
N PRO A 218 23.18 -5.11 -5.47
CA PRO A 218 22.55 -4.85 -6.78
C PRO A 218 22.54 -6.06 -7.72
N GLU A 219 23.43 -7.03 -7.51
CA GLU A 219 23.52 -8.25 -8.33
C GLU A 219 22.64 -9.41 -7.81
N SER A 220 21.93 -9.22 -6.70
CA SER A 220 21.11 -10.28 -6.09
C SER A 220 19.75 -10.36 -6.79
N ASP A 221 19.61 -11.35 -7.64
CA ASP A 221 18.45 -11.50 -8.54
C ASP A 221 17.15 -11.97 -7.83
N ASP A 222 17.21 -12.30 -6.55
CA ASP A 222 16.09 -12.70 -5.71
C ASP A 222 15.42 -11.51 -4.96
N THR A 223 15.88 -10.26 -5.23
CA THR A 223 15.43 -9.07 -4.53
C THR A 223 14.36 -8.29 -5.31
N ASP A 224 13.60 -7.47 -4.58
CA ASP A 224 12.54 -6.62 -5.13
C ASP A 224 13.08 -5.53 -6.06
N GLU A 225 14.16 -4.86 -5.69
CA GLU A 225 14.76 -3.85 -6.56
C GLU A 225 15.33 -4.44 -7.84
N TRP A 226 16.05 -5.58 -7.74
CA TRP A 226 16.52 -6.23 -8.95
C TRP A 226 15.35 -6.59 -9.88
N ALA A 227 14.25 -7.10 -9.34
CA ALA A 227 13.08 -7.43 -10.13
C ALA A 227 12.50 -6.19 -10.83
N LEU A 228 12.36 -5.08 -10.11
CA LEU A 228 11.86 -3.81 -10.66
C LEU A 228 12.78 -3.26 -11.75
N ASP A 229 14.09 -3.25 -11.54
CA ASP A 229 15.09 -2.78 -12.51
C ASP A 229 15.09 -3.63 -13.79
N HIS A 230 14.72 -4.92 -13.68
CA HIS A 230 14.64 -5.85 -14.81
C HIS A 230 13.23 -5.97 -15.41
N GLY A 231 12.29 -5.08 -15.02
CA GLY A 231 10.96 -4.96 -15.61
C GLY A 231 9.94 -5.99 -15.14
N TYR A 232 10.18 -6.62 -14.00
CA TYR A 232 9.21 -7.51 -13.34
C TYR A 232 8.38 -6.75 -12.30
N VAL A 233 7.15 -7.19 -12.10
CA VAL A 233 6.35 -6.84 -10.92
C VAL A 233 6.93 -7.59 -9.73
N ALA A 234 7.32 -6.86 -8.68
CA ALA A 234 7.89 -7.45 -7.46
C ALA A 234 6.81 -7.69 -6.40
N ILE A 235 6.74 -8.90 -5.85
CA ILE A 235 5.85 -9.24 -4.73
C ILE A 235 6.70 -9.65 -3.54
N ILE A 236 6.49 -8.98 -2.41
CA ILE A 236 7.11 -9.29 -1.13
C ILE A 236 6.01 -9.67 -0.14
N PHE A 237 6.26 -10.73 0.62
CA PHE A 237 5.38 -11.19 1.67
C PHE A 237 5.86 -10.66 3.03
N PHE A 238 4.99 -9.93 3.72
CA PHE A 238 5.25 -9.48 5.08
C PHE A 238 4.48 -10.32 6.08
N PHE A 239 5.16 -10.76 7.15
CA PHE A 239 4.64 -11.68 8.15
C PHE A 239 4.45 -10.99 9.50
N LYS A 240 3.35 -11.33 10.17
CA LYS A 240 3.04 -10.86 11.53
C LYS A 240 3.95 -11.49 12.59
N GLN A 241 4.43 -12.72 12.37
CA GLN A 241 5.27 -13.51 13.27
C GLN A 241 6.17 -14.53 12.53
N LYS A 242 7.06 -15.21 13.28
CA LYS A 242 8.19 -16.08 12.87
C LYS A 242 7.92 -17.28 11.93
N THR A 243 6.81 -17.40 11.27
CA THR A 243 6.44 -18.56 10.44
C THR A 243 6.92 -18.48 8.98
N ALA A 244 7.93 -17.65 8.69
CA ALA A 244 8.36 -17.35 7.33
C ALA A 244 8.85 -18.60 6.54
N TYR A 245 9.50 -19.57 7.19
CA TYR A 245 10.09 -20.71 6.51
C TYR A 245 9.07 -21.75 6.00
N GLU A 246 7.97 -21.95 6.71
CA GLU A 246 6.94 -22.92 6.32
C GLU A 246 6.02 -22.43 5.18
N MET A 247 6.04 -21.13 4.90
CA MET A 247 5.13 -20.51 3.91
C MET A 247 5.75 -20.34 2.54
N LEU A 248 7.06 -20.23 2.41
CA LEU A 248 7.73 -20.08 1.11
C LEU A 248 7.41 -21.25 0.16
N ASP A 249 7.27 -22.46 0.69
CA ASP A 249 6.91 -23.66 -0.07
C ASP A 249 5.47 -23.64 -0.63
N ARG A 250 4.54 -22.91 0.03
CA ARG A 250 3.14 -22.79 -0.41
C ARG A 250 2.90 -21.64 -1.41
N MET A 251 3.91 -20.82 -1.63
CA MET A 251 3.76 -19.55 -2.35
C MET A 251 4.38 -19.57 -3.74
N SER A 252 5.04 -20.65 -4.14
CA SER A 252 5.58 -20.86 -5.50
C SER A 252 4.51 -20.74 -6.61
N ASN A 253 3.24 -20.93 -6.28
CA ASN A 253 2.13 -20.86 -7.23
C ASN A 253 1.59 -19.45 -7.50
N TRP A 254 2.20 -18.39 -6.98
CA TRP A 254 1.72 -17.01 -7.16
C TRP A 254 2.33 -16.29 -8.38
N THR A 255 3.28 -16.93 -9.05
CA THR A 255 3.96 -16.41 -10.26
C THR A 255 3.30 -16.83 -11.57
N GLU A 256 2.31 -17.72 -11.53
CA GLU A 256 1.47 -18.16 -12.64
C GLU A 256 0.10 -17.42 -12.59
#